data_8c0cfea628096663bce1dd22c4d52b88
#
_entry.id   8c0cfea628096663bce1dd22c4d52b88
#
_cell.length_a   1.000
_cell.length_b   1.000
_cell.length_c   1.000
_cell.angle_alpha   90.00
_cell.angle_beta   90.00
_cell.angle_gamma   90.00
#
_symmetry.space_group_name_H-M   'P 1'
#
loop_
_entity.id
_entity.type
_entity.pdbx_description
1 polymer ?
#
loop_
_entity_poly.entity_id
_entity_poly.type
_entity_poly.pdbx_seq_one_letter_code
_entity_poly.pdbx_strand_id
1 'polypeptide(L)'
;MKQNRRDFLKTSGLAAGTALLGGLSNNLFANKYINTMKSGKMKFRFRPYTLELKHVFTVAEASRSTTPIMLTEIEYEGVTGYGEASMPPYLGESHATATEFLSKVDLSRYSNPFDLDDILSDIDAIAPGNPAAKASVDIALHDLVGKLMNQPWFNIWGYDKNKTPNTTFTIGIDKPDVVRKKTQEAVSGSEGFKILKVKLGLDNDKEMIETIRSVTNVPLTVDANQGWKDKEKAIDMIHWLKEHNVVFVEQPMPKTMVDENAWVTEHSPLPTMGDEAVQRLVDVPKAHGVYSGINIKLMKSTGMREAQKMLILARSLGMKVMIGCMTETSCAVSAASQLSPKVDWADLDGNLLVSNDIYKGTTVVNGKVTLTDLPGVGITKI
;
A
#
# COMPACT_ATOMS: atom_id res chain seq x y z
N MET A 1 29.69 -17.49 -47.27
CA MET A 1 30.06 -16.09 -47.64
C MET A 1 29.96 -15.22 -46.39
N LYS A 2 31.09 -14.68 -45.92
CA LYS A 2 31.07 -13.74 -44.80
C LYS A 2 30.69 -12.36 -45.35
N GLN A 3 29.52 -11.87 -44.99
CA GLN A 3 29.08 -10.49 -45.32
C GLN A 3 29.94 -9.48 -44.54
N ASN A 4 30.56 -8.56 -45.23
CA ASN A 4 31.47 -7.57 -44.67
C ASN A 4 30.66 -6.41 -44.02
N ARG A 5 31.11 -5.91 -42.88
CA ARG A 5 30.46 -4.79 -42.12
C ARG A 5 30.16 -3.55 -43.00
N ARG A 6 30.90 -3.33 -44.06
CA ARG A 6 30.70 -2.23 -45.01
C ARG A 6 29.44 -2.40 -45.87
N ASP A 7 29.06 -3.63 -46.22
CA ASP A 7 27.88 -3.91 -47.04
C ASP A 7 26.59 -3.82 -46.21
N PHE A 8 26.68 -4.14 -44.90
CA PHE A 8 25.57 -3.95 -43.97
C PHE A 8 25.20 -2.44 -43.79
N LEU A 9 26.22 -1.55 -43.70
CA LEU A 9 25.97 -0.12 -43.57
C LEU A 9 25.44 0.55 -44.82
N LYS A 10 25.74 0.02 -46.02
CA LYS A 10 25.18 0.52 -47.29
C LYS A 10 23.71 0.13 -47.47
N THR A 11 23.31 -1.08 -47.05
CA THR A 11 21.92 -1.54 -47.08
C THR A 11 21.04 -0.84 -46.02
N SER A 12 21.61 -0.51 -44.85
CA SER A 12 20.92 0.25 -43.80
C SER A 12 20.68 1.72 -44.15
N GLY A 13 21.54 2.31 -44.96
CA GLY A 13 21.43 3.70 -45.42
C GLY A 13 20.30 3.93 -46.45
N LEU A 14 19.97 2.90 -47.27
CA LEU A 14 18.87 3.02 -48.24
C LEU A 14 17.49 2.79 -47.57
N ALA A 15 17.42 2.00 -46.47
CA ALA A 15 16.16 1.81 -45.73
C ALA A 15 15.76 3.04 -44.88
N ALA A 16 16.74 3.87 -44.49
CA ALA A 16 16.47 5.13 -43.78
C ALA A 16 15.91 6.26 -44.65
N GLY A 17 16.23 6.24 -45.96
CA GLY A 17 15.76 7.26 -46.90
C GLY A 17 14.28 7.16 -47.29
N THR A 18 13.70 5.96 -47.23
CA THR A 18 12.26 5.76 -47.57
C THR A 18 11.35 5.87 -46.33
N ALA A 19 11.91 5.79 -45.12
CA ALA A 19 11.14 6.03 -43.89
C ALA A 19 10.94 7.53 -43.57
N LEU A 20 11.74 8.43 -44.15
CA LEU A 20 11.63 9.89 -43.95
C LEU A 20 10.45 10.54 -44.69
N LEU A 21 9.89 9.91 -45.72
CA LEU A 21 8.72 10.44 -46.43
C LEU A 21 7.37 9.95 -45.88
N GLY A 22 7.37 8.84 -45.08
CA GLY A 22 6.19 8.36 -44.34
C GLY A 22 6.02 8.96 -42.94
N GLY A 23 7.09 9.55 -42.38
CA GLY A 23 7.13 10.08 -41.01
C GLY A 23 6.51 11.48 -40.83
N LEU A 24 6.28 12.24 -41.91
CA LEU A 24 5.73 13.60 -41.84
C LEU A 24 4.23 13.65 -41.52
N SER A 25 3.48 12.57 -41.78
CA SER A 25 2.06 12.51 -41.42
C SER A 25 1.81 12.09 -39.97
N ASN A 26 2.70 11.28 -39.37
CA ASN A 26 2.55 10.85 -37.97
C ASN A 26 3.03 11.89 -36.94
N ASN A 27 3.97 12.77 -37.33
CA ASN A 27 4.40 13.88 -36.48
C ASN A 27 3.34 14.99 -36.37
N LEU A 28 2.44 15.12 -37.33
CA LEU A 28 1.32 16.06 -37.25
C LEU A 28 0.25 15.61 -36.22
N PHE A 29 0.06 14.31 -36.03
CA PHE A 29 -0.83 13.78 -34.99
C PHE A 29 -0.19 13.84 -33.60
N ALA A 30 1.08 13.52 -33.48
CA ALA A 30 1.80 13.64 -32.21
C ALA A 30 1.90 15.11 -31.74
N ASN A 31 2.25 16.04 -32.64
CA ASN A 31 2.26 17.46 -32.32
C ASN A 31 0.87 18.06 -32.04
N LYS A 32 -0.21 17.50 -32.61
CA LYS A 32 -1.56 17.97 -32.32
C LYS A 32 -2.01 17.57 -30.88
N TYR A 33 -1.53 16.47 -30.33
CA TYR A 33 -1.79 16.09 -28.93
C TYR A 33 -0.89 16.82 -27.93
N ILE A 34 0.36 17.13 -28.30
CA ILE A 34 1.28 17.86 -27.41
C ILE A 34 0.93 19.36 -27.34
N ASN A 35 0.39 19.96 -28.42
CA ASN A 35 0.08 21.40 -28.46
C ASN A 35 -1.33 21.78 -27.95
N THR A 36 -2.11 20.82 -27.41
CA THR A 36 -3.41 21.11 -26.80
C THR A 36 -3.42 21.04 -25.28
N MET A 37 -2.32 20.73 -24.63
CA MET A 37 -2.21 20.95 -23.19
C MET A 37 -2.17 22.46 -22.93
N LYS A 38 -3.32 23.06 -22.74
CA LYS A 38 -3.42 24.39 -22.14
C LYS A 38 -2.70 24.31 -20.80
N SER A 39 -1.80 25.24 -20.51
CA SER A 39 -1.10 25.34 -19.23
C SER A 39 -2.12 25.66 -18.12
N GLY A 40 -2.84 24.66 -17.69
CA GLY A 40 -3.74 24.74 -16.54
C GLY A 40 -2.91 24.79 -15.25
N LYS A 41 -3.43 25.46 -14.24
CA LYS A 41 -2.87 25.37 -12.88
C LYS A 41 -3.63 24.28 -12.13
N MET A 42 -2.91 23.44 -11.40
CA MET A 42 -3.51 22.50 -10.48
C MET A 42 -4.17 23.25 -9.31
N LYS A 43 -5.42 22.88 -9.00
CA LYS A 43 -6.16 23.38 -7.84
C LYS A 43 -6.19 22.30 -6.79
N PHE A 44 -5.70 22.60 -5.60
CA PHE A 44 -5.63 21.69 -4.47
C PHE A 44 -6.67 22.07 -3.42
N ARG A 45 -7.41 21.07 -2.93
CA ARG A 45 -8.40 21.21 -1.85
C ARG A 45 -8.27 20.03 -0.89
N PHE A 46 -8.53 20.28 0.38
CA PHE A 46 -8.57 19.23 1.40
C PHE A 46 -9.60 19.55 2.47
N ARG A 47 -10.07 18.51 3.15
CA ARG A 47 -11.00 18.64 4.27
C ARG A 47 -10.85 17.48 5.24
N PRO A 48 -11.08 17.71 6.56
CA PRO A 48 -11.15 16.64 7.54
C PRO A 48 -12.39 15.76 7.31
N TYR A 49 -12.24 14.48 7.66
CA TYR A 49 -13.32 13.52 7.71
C TYR A 49 -13.03 12.51 8.83
N THR A 50 -14.06 11.90 9.41
CA THR A 50 -13.90 10.88 10.44
C THR A 50 -14.53 9.58 9.96
N LEU A 51 -13.74 8.51 9.89
CA LEU A 51 -14.25 7.18 9.62
C LEU A 51 -14.89 6.60 10.87
N GLU A 52 -16.05 5.98 10.69
CA GLU A 52 -16.74 5.19 11.70
C GLU A 52 -16.46 3.72 11.45
N LEU A 53 -15.99 3.00 12.47
CA LEU A 53 -15.71 1.58 12.36
C LEU A 53 -16.97 0.77 12.63
N LYS A 54 -17.18 -0.30 11.86
CA LYS A 54 -18.31 -1.25 12.06
C LYS A 54 -18.27 -1.91 13.43
N HIS A 55 -17.07 -2.12 13.97
CA HIS A 55 -16.81 -2.70 15.28
C HIS A 55 -15.66 -1.96 15.96
N VAL A 56 -15.62 -2.01 17.28
CA VAL A 56 -14.43 -1.54 18.03
C VAL A 56 -13.23 -2.35 17.55
N PHE A 57 -12.17 -1.65 17.18
CA PHE A 57 -10.91 -2.24 16.72
C PHE A 57 -9.87 -2.15 17.82
N THR A 58 -9.43 -3.31 18.32
CA THR A 58 -8.47 -3.44 19.42
C THR A 58 -7.18 -4.08 18.93
N VAL A 59 -6.07 -3.41 19.22
CA VAL A 59 -4.69 -3.89 19.08
C VAL A 59 -4.02 -3.85 20.45
N ALA A 60 -2.80 -4.39 20.59
CA ALA A 60 -2.11 -4.47 21.88
C ALA A 60 -2.02 -3.14 22.64
N GLU A 61 -1.94 -2.00 21.95
CA GLU A 61 -1.72 -0.68 22.55
C GLU A 61 -2.99 0.18 22.72
N ALA A 62 -4.07 -0.09 21.95
CA ALA A 62 -5.24 0.80 21.93
C ALA A 62 -6.51 0.16 21.37
N SER A 63 -7.67 0.71 21.77
CA SER A 63 -8.99 0.42 21.19
C SER A 63 -9.61 1.69 20.64
N ARG A 64 -10.29 1.61 19.48
CA ARG A 64 -10.96 2.74 18.86
C ARG A 64 -12.21 2.33 18.09
N SER A 65 -13.17 3.24 17.95
CA SER A 65 -14.37 3.11 17.12
C SER A 65 -14.39 4.06 15.92
N THR A 66 -13.41 4.97 15.85
CA THR A 66 -13.27 5.94 14.76
C THR A 66 -11.82 6.08 14.33
N THR A 67 -11.60 6.60 13.12
CA THR A 67 -10.26 6.99 12.64
C THR A 67 -10.34 8.35 11.98
N PRO A 68 -9.52 9.35 12.41
CA PRO A 68 -9.44 10.63 11.73
C PRO A 68 -8.75 10.45 10.38
N ILE A 69 -9.31 11.07 9.33
CA ILE A 69 -8.70 11.11 8.00
C ILE A 69 -8.75 12.52 7.42
N MET A 70 -7.87 12.82 6.45
CA MET A 70 -8.00 13.98 5.57
C MET A 70 -8.31 13.48 4.17
N LEU A 71 -9.29 14.10 3.54
CA LEU A 71 -9.62 13.89 2.13
C LEU A 71 -9.00 15.00 1.30
N THR A 72 -8.34 14.65 0.20
CA THR A 72 -7.69 15.60 -0.70
C THR A 72 -8.23 15.47 -2.12
N GLU A 73 -8.29 16.58 -2.84
CA GLU A 73 -8.70 16.67 -4.23
C GLU A 73 -7.71 17.55 -5.00
N ILE A 74 -7.25 17.08 -6.16
CA ILE A 74 -6.43 17.85 -7.10
C ILE A 74 -7.18 17.93 -8.42
N GLU A 75 -7.54 19.14 -8.84
CA GLU A 75 -8.24 19.40 -10.09
C GLU A 75 -7.26 19.98 -11.13
N TYR A 76 -7.24 19.41 -12.32
CA TYR A 76 -6.47 19.88 -13.46
C TYR A 76 -7.26 19.63 -14.75
N GLU A 77 -7.50 20.69 -15.55
CA GLU A 77 -8.23 20.62 -16.84
C GLU A 77 -9.59 19.87 -16.78
N GLY A 78 -10.32 20.06 -15.67
CA GLY A 78 -11.64 19.43 -15.47
C GLY A 78 -11.60 17.98 -15.00
N VAL A 79 -10.41 17.41 -14.81
CA VAL A 79 -10.22 16.09 -14.21
C VAL A 79 -9.87 16.26 -12.73
N THR A 80 -10.47 15.43 -11.86
CA THR A 80 -10.19 15.46 -10.42
C THR A 80 -9.57 14.14 -9.96
N GLY A 81 -8.40 14.24 -9.34
CA GLY A 81 -7.78 13.16 -8.58
C GLY A 81 -8.15 13.24 -7.10
N TYR A 82 -8.37 12.09 -6.49
CA TYR A 82 -8.75 11.96 -5.08
C TYR A 82 -7.65 11.28 -4.29
N GLY A 83 -7.47 11.72 -3.03
CA GLY A 83 -6.52 11.14 -2.10
C GLY A 83 -7.03 11.15 -0.67
N GLU A 84 -6.34 10.42 0.18
CA GLU A 84 -6.70 10.23 1.57
C GLU A 84 -5.47 10.10 2.45
N ALA A 85 -5.49 10.73 3.64
CA ALA A 85 -4.58 10.47 4.73
C ALA A 85 -5.34 9.79 5.87
N SER A 86 -5.04 8.54 6.17
CA SER A 86 -5.54 7.89 7.38
C SER A 86 -4.51 8.04 8.51
N MET A 87 -4.97 8.54 9.67
CA MET A 87 -4.12 8.98 10.77
C MET A 87 -4.44 8.22 12.08
N PRO A 88 -4.13 6.90 12.14
CA PRO A 88 -4.24 6.20 13.42
C PRO A 88 -3.27 6.78 14.44
N PRO A 89 -3.57 6.69 15.77
CA PRO A 89 -2.82 7.39 16.81
C PRO A 89 -1.31 7.18 16.79
N TYR A 90 -0.85 5.98 16.44
CA TYR A 90 0.58 5.65 16.45
C TYR A 90 1.42 6.36 15.37
N LEU A 91 0.81 6.95 14.35
CA LEU A 91 1.51 7.79 13.37
C LEU A 91 1.80 9.20 13.92
N GLY A 92 1.16 9.59 15.03
CA GLY A 92 1.35 10.91 15.64
C GLY A 92 0.74 12.06 14.84
N GLU A 93 -0.09 11.77 13.83
CA GLU A 93 -0.79 12.76 13.03
C GLU A 93 -2.24 12.92 13.50
N SER A 94 -2.82 14.10 13.24
CA SER A 94 -4.19 14.46 13.59
C SER A 94 -4.76 15.39 12.51
N HIS A 95 -6.08 15.67 12.57
CA HIS A 95 -6.70 16.69 11.73
C HIS A 95 -5.95 18.04 11.79
N ALA A 96 -5.48 18.44 12.99
CA ALA A 96 -4.77 19.69 13.16
C ALA A 96 -3.39 19.69 12.47
N THR A 97 -2.56 18.67 12.73
CA THR A 97 -1.21 18.59 12.14
C THR A 97 -1.26 18.39 10.63
N ALA A 98 -2.19 17.58 10.14
CA ALA A 98 -2.39 17.39 8.71
C ALA A 98 -2.92 18.67 8.03
N THR A 99 -3.84 19.40 8.66
CA THR A 99 -4.30 20.70 8.16
C THR A 99 -3.15 21.70 8.08
N GLU A 100 -2.32 21.79 9.11
CA GLU A 100 -1.15 22.67 9.12
C GLU A 100 -0.19 22.32 7.96
N PHE A 101 0.10 21.04 7.75
CA PHE A 101 0.98 20.62 6.67
C PHE A 101 0.35 20.90 5.29
N LEU A 102 -0.88 20.46 5.05
CA LEU A 102 -1.56 20.59 3.76
C LEU A 102 -1.80 22.05 3.36
N SER A 103 -1.94 22.96 4.33
CA SER A 103 -2.05 24.41 4.05
C SER A 103 -0.79 25.02 3.47
N LYS A 104 0.37 24.36 3.59
CA LYS A 104 1.65 24.78 3.00
C LYS A 104 1.86 24.26 1.57
N VAL A 105 0.99 23.35 1.11
CA VAL A 105 1.08 22.73 -0.23
C VAL A 105 0.55 23.70 -1.27
N ASP A 106 1.43 24.14 -2.17
CA ASP A 106 1.07 24.98 -3.32
C ASP A 106 1.37 24.26 -4.63
N LEU A 107 0.33 23.66 -5.23
CA LEU A 107 0.43 22.98 -6.53
C LEU A 107 0.24 23.93 -7.72
N SER A 108 -0.15 25.19 -7.49
CA SER A 108 -0.39 26.16 -8.57
C SER A 108 0.90 26.60 -9.30
N ARG A 109 2.05 26.33 -8.71
CA ARG A 109 3.38 26.59 -9.30
C ARG A 109 3.78 25.58 -10.37
N TYR A 110 3.09 24.43 -10.47
CA TYR A 110 3.37 23.42 -11.47
C TYR A 110 2.34 23.50 -12.61
N SER A 111 2.82 23.50 -13.83
CA SER A 111 2.00 23.52 -15.04
C SER A 111 1.75 22.13 -15.63
N ASN A 112 2.51 21.14 -15.20
CA ASN A 112 2.46 19.76 -15.71
C ASN A 112 2.32 18.76 -14.57
N PRO A 113 1.17 18.10 -14.39
CA PRO A 113 0.99 17.09 -13.33
C PRO A 113 1.82 15.81 -13.57
N PHE A 114 2.37 15.60 -14.75
CA PHE A 114 3.21 14.43 -15.08
C PHE A 114 4.63 14.54 -14.51
N ASP A 115 5.07 15.71 -14.05
CA ASP A 115 6.35 15.91 -13.34
C ASP A 115 6.26 15.37 -11.90
N LEU A 116 5.68 14.19 -11.77
CA LEU A 116 5.18 13.57 -10.54
C LEU A 116 6.29 13.36 -9.51
N ASP A 117 7.48 12.91 -9.93
CA ASP A 117 8.59 12.65 -9.00
C ASP A 117 9.14 13.95 -8.41
N ASP A 118 9.25 15.01 -9.21
CA ASP A 118 9.73 16.32 -8.76
C ASP A 118 8.72 16.99 -7.83
N ILE A 119 7.43 16.99 -8.22
CA ILE A 119 6.34 17.55 -7.41
C ILE A 119 6.31 16.87 -6.03
N LEU A 120 6.35 15.55 -5.99
CA LEU A 120 6.27 14.80 -4.73
C LEU A 120 7.56 14.90 -3.89
N SER A 121 8.70 15.12 -4.53
CA SER A 121 9.95 15.42 -3.82
C SER A 121 9.88 16.79 -3.11
N ASP A 122 9.33 17.79 -3.79
CA ASP A 122 9.12 19.11 -3.21
C ASP A 122 8.07 19.07 -2.07
N ILE A 123 7.00 18.29 -2.21
CA ILE A 123 6.01 18.07 -1.14
C ILE A 123 6.66 17.40 0.08
N ASP A 124 7.50 16.39 -0.13
CA ASP A 124 8.20 15.72 0.98
C ASP A 124 9.15 16.68 1.72
N ALA A 125 9.75 17.63 1.01
CA ALA A 125 10.68 18.62 1.55
C ALA A 125 10.03 19.76 2.34
N ILE A 126 8.69 19.94 2.29
CA ILE A 126 7.97 21.02 3.01
C ILE A 126 8.24 20.97 4.51
N ALA A 127 8.19 19.78 5.10
CA ALA A 127 8.47 19.56 6.52
C ALA A 127 8.81 18.08 6.78
N PRO A 128 9.61 17.77 7.81
CA PRO A 128 9.78 16.40 8.28
C PRO A 128 8.46 15.87 8.87
N GLY A 129 8.32 14.54 8.93
CA GLY A 129 7.09 13.91 9.42
C GLY A 129 5.92 14.03 8.46
N ASN A 130 4.70 13.99 8.99
CA ASN A 130 3.43 14.07 8.26
C ASN A 130 3.30 13.03 7.10
N PRO A 131 3.69 11.76 7.29
CA PRO A 131 3.71 10.80 6.19
C PRO A 131 2.31 10.53 5.61
N ALA A 132 1.26 10.51 6.43
CA ALA A 132 -0.10 10.31 5.94
C ALA A 132 -0.62 11.54 5.18
N ALA A 133 -0.37 12.76 5.66
CA ALA A 133 -0.73 13.97 4.93
C ALA A 133 -0.02 14.04 3.57
N LYS A 134 1.26 13.68 3.50
CA LYS A 134 2.01 13.56 2.23
C LYS A 134 1.43 12.49 1.31
N ALA A 135 1.07 11.32 1.88
CA ALA A 135 0.43 10.24 1.13
C ALA A 135 -0.88 10.68 0.49
N SER A 136 -1.67 11.55 1.14
CA SER A 136 -2.92 12.03 0.56
C SER A 136 -2.71 12.87 -0.70
N VAL A 137 -1.65 13.67 -0.75
CA VAL A 137 -1.28 14.45 -1.95
C VAL A 137 -0.73 13.52 -3.04
N ASP A 138 0.12 12.58 -2.67
CA ASP A 138 0.68 11.56 -3.58
C ASP A 138 -0.43 10.73 -4.25
N ILE A 139 -1.35 10.19 -3.46
CA ILE A 139 -2.49 9.39 -3.98
C ILE A 139 -3.35 10.22 -4.91
N ALA A 140 -3.70 11.47 -4.53
CA ALA A 140 -4.51 12.35 -5.35
C ALA A 140 -3.83 12.69 -6.68
N LEU A 141 -2.52 12.91 -6.67
CA LEU A 141 -1.75 13.19 -7.87
C LEU A 141 -1.62 11.95 -8.77
N HIS A 142 -1.40 10.77 -8.20
CA HIS A 142 -1.42 9.51 -8.95
C HIS A 142 -2.81 9.24 -9.56
N ASP A 143 -3.89 9.47 -8.81
CA ASP A 143 -5.25 9.30 -9.33
C ASP A 143 -5.53 10.26 -10.48
N LEU A 144 -5.13 11.53 -10.36
CA LEU A 144 -5.24 12.53 -11.42
C LEU A 144 -4.47 12.10 -12.67
N VAL A 145 -3.18 11.78 -12.53
CA VAL A 145 -2.32 11.43 -13.67
C VAL A 145 -2.81 10.17 -14.38
N GLY A 146 -3.18 9.13 -13.62
CA GLY A 146 -3.74 7.92 -14.22
C GLY A 146 -5.06 8.18 -14.98
N LYS A 147 -5.92 9.08 -14.48
CA LYS A 147 -7.15 9.52 -15.17
C LYS A 147 -6.84 10.31 -16.45
N LEU A 148 -5.86 11.22 -16.40
CA LEU A 148 -5.40 11.95 -17.59
C LEU A 148 -4.82 11.02 -18.66
N MET A 149 -4.13 9.94 -18.25
CA MET A 149 -3.63 8.90 -19.15
C MET A 149 -4.71 7.89 -19.56
N ASN A 150 -5.89 7.92 -18.95
CA ASN A 150 -6.95 6.92 -19.09
C ASN A 150 -6.45 5.50 -18.82
N GLN A 151 -5.59 5.33 -17.78
CA GLN A 151 -4.99 4.06 -17.38
C GLN A 151 -5.00 3.89 -15.86
N PRO A 152 -5.25 2.66 -15.34
CA PRO A 152 -4.97 2.33 -13.96
C PRO A 152 -3.46 2.18 -13.73
N TRP A 153 -3.00 2.44 -12.49
CA TRP A 153 -1.57 2.44 -12.18
C TRP A 153 -0.88 1.09 -12.33
N PHE A 154 -1.56 -0.03 -12.06
CA PHE A 154 -0.95 -1.34 -12.32
C PHE A 154 -0.55 -1.51 -13.80
N ASN A 155 -1.34 -0.96 -14.76
CA ASN A 155 -1.00 -0.97 -16.18
C ASN A 155 0.18 -0.05 -16.49
N ILE A 156 0.19 1.17 -15.91
CA ILE A 156 1.30 2.13 -16.08
C ILE A 156 2.62 1.53 -15.59
N TRP A 157 2.59 0.78 -14.49
CA TRP A 157 3.76 0.06 -13.97
C TRP A 157 4.05 -1.27 -14.69
N GLY A 158 3.23 -1.70 -15.64
CA GLY A 158 3.38 -2.96 -16.35
C GLY A 158 3.12 -4.20 -15.48
N TYR A 159 2.18 -4.11 -14.53
CA TYR A 159 1.82 -5.21 -13.64
C TYR A 159 0.60 -5.96 -14.15
N ASP A 160 0.60 -7.27 -14.06
CA ASP A 160 -0.53 -8.13 -14.39
C ASP A 160 -1.52 -8.19 -13.22
N LYS A 161 -2.70 -7.57 -13.37
CA LYS A 161 -3.74 -7.53 -12.35
C LYS A 161 -4.24 -8.90 -11.88
N ASN A 162 -4.02 -9.97 -12.67
CA ASN A 162 -4.41 -11.33 -12.29
C ASN A 162 -3.46 -11.97 -11.27
N LYS A 163 -2.30 -11.36 -11.01
CA LYS A 163 -1.29 -11.84 -10.05
C LYS A 163 -1.43 -11.26 -8.65
N THR A 164 -2.55 -10.61 -8.34
CA THR A 164 -2.85 -10.18 -6.98
C THR A 164 -2.92 -11.38 -6.02
N PRO A 165 -2.39 -11.28 -4.78
CA PRO A 165 -2.52 -12.34 -3.78
C PRO A 165 -3.92 -12.34 -3.15
N ASN A 166 -4.18 -13.35 -2.32
CA ASN A 166 -5.26 -13.26 -1.34
C ASN A 166 -4.91 -12.17 -0.32
N THR A 167 -5.94 -11.41 0.11
CA THR A 167 -5.79 -10.48 1.24
C THR A 167 -6.21 -11.17 2.52
N THR A 168 -5.61 -10.76 3.62
CA THR A 168 -6.06 -11.14 4.95
C THR A 168 -7.34 -10.38 5.32
N PHE A 169 -8.05 -10.91 6.32
CA PHE A 169 -9.04 -10.18 7.11
C PHE A 169 -8.58 -10.16 8.56
N THR A 170 -8.63 -9.01 9.20
CA THR A 170 -8.04 -8.80 10.52
C THR A 170 -9.02 -9.18 11.63
N ILE A 171 -8.61 -10.13 12.46
CA ILE A 171 -9.25 -10.49 13.72
C ILE A 171 -8.50 -9.75 14.85
N GLY A 172 -9.12 -8.71 15.40
CA GLY A 172 -8.60 -7.97 16.54
C GLY A 172 -8.68 -8.77 17.83
N ILE A 173 -7.93 -8.36 18.86
CA ILE A 173 -7.96 -8.96 20.20
C ILE A 173 -9.34 -8.72 20.81
N ASP A 174 -10.01 -9.80 21.26
CA ASP A 174 -11.35 -9.74 21.82
C ASP A 174 -11.63 -11.01 22.68
N LYS A 175 -12.82 -11.09 23.29
CA LYS A 175 -13.27 -12.28 24.01
C LYS A 175 -13.47 -13.45 23.05
N PRO A 176 -13.27 -14.71 23.49
CA PRO A 176 -13.37 -15.91 22.64
C PRO A 176 -14.64 -15.99 21.80
N ASP A 177 -15.81 -15.69 22.36
CA ASP A 177 -17.07 -15.75 21.62
C ASP A 177 -17.16 -14.74 20.48
N VAL A 178 -16.60 -13.52 20.67
CA VAL A 178 -16.53 -12.48 19.64
C VAL A 178 -15.53 -12.88 18.55
N VAL A 179 -14.38 -13.41 18.94
CA VAL A 179 -13.34 -13.92 18.02
C VAL A 179 -13.90 -15.05 17.17
N ARG A 180 -14.61 -16.01 17.78
CA ARG A 180 -15.27 -17.13 17.09
C ARG A 180 -16.26 -16.64 16.04
N LYS A 181 -17.13 -15.70 16.43
CA LYS A 181 -18.14 -15.11 15.54
C LYS A 181 -17.48 -14.39 14.35
N LYS A 182 -16.52 -13.48 14.61
CA LYS A 182 -15.80 -12.75 13.57
C LYS A 182 -15.07 -13.69 12.62
N THR A 183 -14.44 -14.74 13.14
CA THR A 183 -13.76 -15.76 12.34
C THR A 183 -14.73 -16.46 11.40
N GLN A 184 -15.90 -16.89 11.92
CA GLN A 184 -16.91 -17.56 11.11
C GLN A 184 -17.48 -16.66 10.02
N GLU A 185 -17.77 -15.40 10.34
CA GLU A 185 -18.22 -14.40 9.37
C GLU A 185 -17.17 -14.17 8.26
N ALA A 186 -15.89 -14.08 8.61
CA ALA A 186 -14.81 -13.86 7.63
C ALA A 186 -14.65 -15.03 6.65
N VAL A 187 -14.70 -16.27 7.12
CA VAL A 187 -14.45 -17.43 6.24
C VAL A 187 -15.70 -17.87 5.45
N SER A 188 -16.91 -17.58 5.95
CA SER A 188 -18.18 -17.94 5.30
C SER A 188 -18.90 -16.76 4.64
N GLY A 189 -18.40 -15.55 4.80
CA GLY A 189 -18.94 -14.34 4.19
C GLY A 189 -18.77 -14.28 2.67
N SER A 190 -19.34 -13.24 2.07
CA SER A 190 -19.34 -13.01 0.61
C SER A 190 -17.93 -12.85 0.02
N GLU A 191 -17.02 -12.28 0.79
CA GLU A 191 -15.62 -12.07 0.41
C GLU A 191 -14.81 -13.37 0.40
N GLY A 192 -15.21 -14.36 1.19
CA GLY A 192 -14.65 -15.72 1.25
C GLY A 192 -13.14 -15.74 1.52
N PHE A 193 -12.69 -15.11 2.61
CA PHE A 193 -11.27 -14.98 2.96
C PHE A 193 -10.58 -16.34 3.07
N LYS A 194 -9.40 -16.45 2.47
CA LYS A 194 -8.57 -17.67 2.42
C LYS A 194 -7.38 -17.62 3.36
N ILE A 195 -7.16 -16.49 4.01
CA ILE A 195 -6.11 -16.24 4.99
C ILE A 195 -6.63 -15.17 5.96
N LEU A 196 -6.34 -15.31 7.26
CA LEU A 196 -6.74 -14.35 8.27
C LEU A 196 -5.51 -13.76 8.94
N LYS A 197 -5.59 -12.47 9.31
CA LYS A 197 -4.60 -11.81 10.18
C LYS A 197 -5.12 -11.80 11.61
N VAL A 198 -4.28 -12.19 12.55
CA VAL A 198 -4.63 -12.25 13.98
C VAL A 198 -3.75 -11.28 14.74
N LYS A 199 -4.37 -10.37 15.48
CA LYS A 199 -3.66 -9.47 16.38
C LYS A 199 -3.33 -10.22 17.67
N LEU A 200 -2.05 -10.19 18.03
CA LEU A 200 -1.45 -10.82 19.22
C LEU A 200 -0.63 -9.78 20.02
N GLY A 201 0.16 -10.24 20.97
CA GLY A 201 1.06 -9.41 21.78
C GLY A 201 0.59 -9.20 23.22
N LEU A 202 -0.42 -9.94 23.65
CA LEU A 202 -0.93 -9.96 25.03
C LEU A 202 -0.84 -11.37 25.63
N ASP A 203 -1.19 -11.50 26.89
CA ASP A 203 -1.10 -12.79 27.63
C ASP A 203 -2.06 -13.87 27.09
N ASN A 204 -3.08 -13.50 26.31
CA ASN A 204 -4.09 -14.41 25.75
C ASN A 204 -3.78 -14.88 24.31
N ASP A 205 -2.56 -14.73 23.83
CA ASP A 205 -2.18 -15.03 22.43
C ASP A 205 -2.54 -16.48 22.03
N LYS A 206 -2.26 -17.46 22.87
CA LYS A 206 -2.60 -18.86 22.58
C LYS A 206 -4.11 -19.09 22.52
N GLU A 207 -4.87 -18.52 23.46
CA GLU A 207 -6.34 -18.62 23.48
C GLU A 207 -6.95 -18.03 22.21
N MET A 208 -6.41 -16.90 21.70
CA MET A 208 -6.83 -16.31 20.42
C MET A 208 -6.67 -17.30 19.26
N ILE A 209 -5.50 -17.90 19.12
CA ILE A 209 -5.20 -18.85 18.05
C ILE A 209 -6.06 -20.13 18.18
N GLU A 210 -6.16 -20.72 19.37
CA GLU A 210 -6.95 -21.91 19.63
C GLU A 210 -8.44 -21.66 19.35
N THR A 211 -8.96 -20.49 19.73
CA THR A 211 -10.33 -20.07 19.43
C THR A 211 -10.57 -20.03 17.92
N ILE A 212 -9.68 -19.41 17.15
CA ILE A 212 -9.78 -19.35 15.68
C ILE A 212 -9.70 -20.75 15.07
N ARG A 213 -8.77 -21.60 15.56
CA ARG A 213 -8.59 -22.98 15.10
C ARG A 213 -9.80 -23.88 15.41
N SER A 214 -10.60 -23.57 16.42
CA SER A 214 -11.87 -24.26 16.67
C SER A 214 -12.92 -24.00 15.57
N VAL A 215 -12.72 -22.97 14.74
CA VAL A 215 -13.65 -22.57 13.67
C VAL A 215 -13.13 -22.94 12.29
N THR A 216 -11.83 -22.74 12.02
CA THR A 216 -11.28 -22.88 10.67
C THR A 216 -9.81 -23.31 10.67
N ASN A 217 -9.38 -23.97 9.58
CA ASN A 217 -7.99 -24.33 9.31
C ASN A 217 -7.33 -23.46 8.21
N VAL A 218 -7.96 -22.37 7.78
CA VAL A 218 -7.32 -21.47 6.80
C VAL A 218 -5.98 -20.96 7.36
N PRO A 219 -4.96 -20.70 6.52
CA PRO A 219 -3.71 -20.12 6.96
C PRO A 219 -3.91 -18.83 7.75
N LEU A 220 -3.09 -18.61 8.78
CA LEU A 220 -3.08 -17.37 9.55
C LEU A 220 -1.78 -16.60 9.32
N THR A 221 -1.86 -15.29 9.39
CA THR A 221 -0.73 -14.42 9.70
C THR A 221 -0.94 -13.83 11.08
N VAL A 222 0.11 -13.60 11.82
CA VAL A 222 -0.01 -12.97 13.13
C VAL A 222 0.76 -11.67 13.16
N ASP A 223 0.21 -10.71 13.89
CA ASP A 223 0.83 -9.41 14.11
C ASP A 223 0.87 -9.15 15.62
N ALA A 224 2.07 -9.23 16.17
CA ALA A 224 2.30 -9.01 17.59
C ALA A 224 2.37 -7.52 17.96
N ASN A 225 2.39 -6.62 16.98
CA ASN A 225 2.44 -5.16 17.17
C ASN A 225 3.46 -4.75 18.25
N GLN A 226 4.69 -5.29 18.18
CA GLN A 226 5.76 -5.04 19.15
C GLN A 226 5.49 -5.59 20.55
N GLY A 227 4.51 -6.47 20.74
CA GLY A 227 4.03 -6.92 22.05
C GLY A 227 5.01 -7.80 22.79
N TRP A 228 5.79 -8.62 22.11
CA TRP A 228 6.72 -9.54 22.77
C TRP A 228 8.03 -8.84 23.16
N LYS A 229 8.45 -9.01 24.43
CA LYS A 229 9.59 -8.28 24.99
C LYS A 229 10.79 -9.18 25.33
N ASP A 230 10.64 -10.49 25.21
CA ASP A 230 11.63 -11.51 25.51
C ASP A 230 11.82 -12.38 24.25
N LYS A 231 13.03 -12.38 23.70
CA LYS A 231 13.33 -13.08 22.44
C LYS A 231 13.21 -14.59 22.54
N GLU A 232 13.52 -15.18 23.71
CA GLU A 232 13.42 -16.64 23.93
C GLU A 232 11.93 -17.05 23.96
N LYS A 233 11.09 -16.28 24.65
CA LYS A 233 9.63 -16.51 24.62
C LYS A 233 9.02 -16.24 23.25
N ALA A 234 9.53 -15.25 22.54
CA ALA A 234 9.07 -14.95 21.19
C ALA A 234 9.35 -16.12 20.25
N ILE A 235 10.55 -16.71 20.28
CA ILE A 235 10.89 -17.84 19.43
C ILE A 235 10.10 -19.10 19.79
N ASP A 236 9.89 -19.38 21.09
CA ASP A 236 9.04 -20.49 21.55
C ASP A 236 7.59 -20.32 21.04
N MET A 237 7.05 -19.09 21.10
CA MET A 237 5.73 -18.79 20.57
C MET A 237 5.68 -19.00 19.05
N ILE A 238 6.71 -18.58 18.31
CA ILE A 238 6.75 -18.75 16.84
C ILE A 238 6.81 -20.23 16.47
N HIS A 239 7.54 -21.06 17.18
CA HIS A 239 7.53 -22.52 16.97
C HIS A 239 6.14 -23.10 17.17
N TRP A 240 5.46 -22.72 18.26
CA TRP A 240 4.09 -23.14 18.53
C TRP A 240 3.10 -22.64 17.45
N LEU A 241 3.24 -21.40 17.00
CA LEU A 241 2.42 -20.82 15.90
C LEU A 241 2.58 -21.57 14.58
N LYS A 242 3.79 -22.05 14.26
CA LYS A 242 4.03 -22.86 13.07
C LYS A 242 3.19 -24.14 13.09
N GLU A 243 3.07 -24.80 14.21
CA GLU A 243 2.23 -25.99 14.39
C GLU A 243 0.73 -25.69 14.23
N HIS A 244 0.35 -24.39 14.35
CA HIS A 244 -1.01 -23.89 14.20
C HIS A 244 -1.27 -23.22 12.83
N ASN A 245 -0.55 -23.65 11.76
CA ASN A 245 -0.71 -23.18 10.39
C ASN A 245 -0.60 -21.66 10.24
N VAL A 246 0.33 -21.02 10.96
CA VAL A 246 0.73 -19.63 10.77
C VAL A 246 1.79 -19.57 9.67
N VAL A 247 1.71 -18.58 8.77
CA VAL A 247 2.59 -18.46 7.60
C VAL A 247 3.71 -17.44 7.78
N PHE A 248 3.52 -16.43 8.61
CA PHE A 248 4.55 -15.47 9.03
C PHE A 248 4.13 -14.74 10.30
N VAL A 249 5.11 -14.07 10.94
CA VAL A 249 4.91 -13.22 12.11
C VAL A 249 5.31 -11.79 11.78
N GLU A 250 4.40 -10.83 12.00
CA GLU A 250 4.63 -9.40 11.80
C GLU A 250 5.01 -8.74 13.12
N GLN A 251 6.05 -7.91 13.08
CA GLN A 251 6.61 -7.08 14.15
C GLN A 251 6.57 -7.76 15.54
N PRO A 252 7.32 -8.86 15.71
CA PRO A 252 7.28 -9.64 16.96
C PRO A 252 7.69 -8.83 18.17
N MET A 253 8.76 -8.05 18.07
CA MET A 253 9.34 -7.30 19.16
C MET A 253 9.40 -5.80 18.87
N PRO A 254 9.63 -4.93 19.88
CA PRO A 254 9.81 -3.50 19.69
C PRO A 254 10.81 -3.18 18.57
N LYS A 255 10.51 -2.19 17.75
CA LYS A 255 11.38 -1.75 16.65
C LYS A 255 12.76 -1.25 17.13
N THR A 256 12.87 -0.87 18.41
CA THR A 256 14.13 -0.44 19.03
C THR A 256 15.01 -1.61 19.46
N MET A 257 14.48 -2.82 19.54
CA MET A 257 15.20 -4.05 19.87
C MET A 257 15.70 -4.71 18.59
N VAL A 258 16.63 -4.04 17.89
CA VAL A 258 17.09 -4.43 16.55
C VAL A 258 17.80 -5.79 16.57
N ASP A 259 18.74 -5.96 17.50
CA ASP A 259 19.54 -7.20 17.63
C ASP A 259 18.66 -8.40 18.01
N GLU A 260 17.67 -8.19 18.90
CA GLU A 260 16.73 -9.23 19.30
C GLU A 260 15.79 -9.61 18.14
N ASN A 261 15.29 -8.64 17.35
CA ASN A 261 14.51 -8.93 16.14
C ASN A 261 15.34 -9.71 15.12
N ALA A 262 16.60 -9.34 14.91
CA ALA A 262 17.51 -10.06 14.01
C ALA A 262 17.75 -11.50 14.49
N TRP A 263 18.01 -11.66 15.78
CA TRP A 263 18.19 -12.99 16.38
C TRP A 263 16.92 -13.86 16.25
N VAL A 264 15.74 -13.30 16.54
CA VAL A 264 14.45 -13.99 16.36
C VAL A 264 14.26 -14.40 14.90
N THR A 265 14.57 -13.52 13.94
CA THR A 265 14.47 -13.83 12.51
C THR A 265 15.39 -14.97 12.09
N GLU A 266 16.63 -14.97 12.55
CA GLU A 266 17.63 -16.02 12.26
C GLU A 266 17.19 -17.40 12.78
N HIS A 267 16.56 -17.46 13.96
CA HIS A 267 16.14 -18.70 14.60
C HIS A 267 14.69 -19.11 14.28
N SER A 268 13.92 -18.22 13.65
CA SER A 268 12.50 -18.44 13.38
C SER A 268 12.26 -19.47 12.28
N PRO A 269 11.37 -20.45 12.52
CA PRO A 269 10.92 -21.38 11.48
C PRO A 269 9.90 -20.74 10.52
N LEU A 270 9.47 -19.51 10.76
CA LEU A 270 8.54 -18.73 9.96
C LEU A 270 9.19 -17.39 9.53
N PRO A 271 8.86 -16.85 8.37
CA PRO A 271 9.29 -15.49 8.02
C PRO A 271 8.83 -14.47 9.07
N THR A 272 9.67 -13.48 9.35
CA THR A 272 9.32 -12.31 10.16
C THR A 272 9.18 -11.08 9.26
N MET A 273 8.21 -10.20 9.55
CA MET A 273 7.92 -9.02 8.76
C MET A 273 8.06 -7.75 9.63
N GLY A 274 8.83 -6.77 9.14
CA GLY A 274 8.91 -5.46 9.80
C GLY A 274 7.77 -4.54 9.36
N ASP A 275 6.98 -4.02 10.32
CA ASP A 275 5.93 -3.02 10.08
C ASP A 275 6.33 -1.65 10.67
N GLU A 276 6.27 -1.50 11.99
CA GLU A 276 6.60 -0.24 12.66
C GLU A 276 8.08 0.13 12.54
N ALA A 277 8.94 -0.87 12.32
CA ALA A 277 10.38 -0.68 12.10
C ALA A 277 10.70 -0.16 10.68
N VAL A 278 9.78 -0.26 9.72
CA VAL A 278 10.01 0.10 8.31
C VAL A 278 8.92 1.05 7.85
N GLN A 279 9.23 2.32 7.86
CA GLN A 279 8.26 3.36 7.49
C GLN A 279 8.58 3.99 6.14
N ARG A 280 9.86 4.25 5.86
CA ARG A 280 10.32 4.97 4.68
C ARG A 280 11.33 4.14 3.89
N LEU A 281 11.62 4.60 2.67
CA LEU A 281 12.62 3.98 1.79
C LEU A 281 13.98 3.79 2.47
N VAL A 282 14.41 4.75 3.29
CA VAL A 282 15.69 4.72 4.02
C VAL A 282 15.77 3.64 5.10
N ASP A 283 14.63 3.07 5.49
CA ASP A 283 14.58 2.00 6.49
C ASP A 283 14.72 0.61 5.86
N VAL A 284 14.46 0.46 4.56
CA VAL A 284 14.52 -0.83 3.87
C VAL A 284 15.91 -1.49 3.97
N PRO A 285 17.03 -0.78 3.70
CA PRO A 285 18.36 -1.36 3.89
C PRO A 285 18.68 -1.74 5.35
N LYS A 286 18.12 -0.99 6.34
CA LYS A 286 18.31 -1.27 7.76
C LYS A 286 17.52 -2.50 8.21
N ALA A 287 16.40 -2.77 7.56
CA ALA A 287 15.57 -3.95 7.83
C ALA A 287 16.16 -5.24 7.25
N HIS A 288 17.03 -5.14 6.24
CA HIS A 288 17.72 -6.29 5.65
C HIS A 288 18.63 -6.95 6.68
N GLY A 289 18.44 -8.26 6.90
CA GLY A 289 19.12 -9.01 7.96
C GLY A 289 18.45 -8.95 9.34
N VAL A 290 17.50 -8.01 9.55
CA VAL A 290 16.71 -7.92 10.77
C VAL A 290 15.36 -8.62 10.61
N TYR A 291 14.75 -8.51 9.43
CA TYR A 291 13.47 -9.15 9.10
C TYR A 291 13.59 -9.92 7.79
N SER A 292 12.78 -10.97 7.62
CA SER A 292 12.66 -11.71 6.35
C SER A 292 11.99 -10.87 5.26
N GLY A 293 11.21 -9.87 5.65
CA GLY A 293 10.47 -9.00 4.74
C GLY A 293 9.95 -7.75 5.42
N ILE A 294 9.24 -6.93 4.64
CA ILE A 294 8.69 -5.65 5.07
C ILE A 294 7.19 -5.54 4.77
N ASN A 295 6.46 -4.84 5.63
CA ASN A 295 5.09 -4.41 5.36
C ASN A 295 5.08 -2.94 4.90
N ILE A 296 4.75 -2.71 3.64
CA ILE A 296 4.60 -1.38 3.06
C ILE A 296 3.17 -0.91 3.31
N LYS A 297 3.00 0.29 3.88
CA LYS A 297 1.70 0.98 4.00
C LYS A 297 1.85 2.39 3.48
N LEU A 298 0.94 2.84 2.60
CA LEU A 298 1.04 4.14 1.95
C LEU A 298 1.12 5.29 2.97
N MET A 299 0.41 5.17 4.09
CA MET A 299 0.39 6.18 5.15
C MET A 299 1.73 6.31 5.90
N LYS A 300 2.59 5.29 5.84
CA LYS A 300 3.96 5.35 6.39
C LYS A 300 4.95 5.85 5.34
N SER A 301 4.80 5.41 4.09
CA SER A 301 5.74 5.64 2.99
C SER A 301 5.44 6.89 2.18
N THR A 302 4.67 7.84 2.70
CA THR A 302 4.30 9.08 2.00
C THR A 302 3.58 8.87 0.66
N GLY A 303 2.99 7.69 0.42
CA GLY A 303 2.17 7.39 -0.75
C GLY A 303 2.76 6.35 -1.70
N MET A 304 2.22 6.32 -2.91
CA MET A 304 2.48 5.29 -3.93
C MET A 304 3.89 5.37 -4.51
N ARG A 305 4.42 6.58 -4.70
CA ARG A 305 5.76 6.80 -5.27
C ARG A 305 6.85 6.14 -4.45
N GLU A 306 6.89 6.41 -3.15
CA GLU A 306 7.92 5.84 -2.28
C GLU A 306 7.65 4.36 -2.01
N ALA A 307 6.38 3.96 -1.88
CA ALA A 307 5.99 2.55 -1.73
C ALA A 307 6.51 1.68 -2.90
N GLN A 308 6.43 2.16 -4.14
CA GLN A 308 6.99 1.46 -5.29
C GLN A 308 8.51 1.35 -5.22
N LYS A 309 9.21 2.44 -4.82
CA LYS A 309 10.66 2.41 -4.62
C LYS A 309 11.07 1.42 -3.53
N MET A 310 10.31 1.36 -2.42
CA MET A 310 10.51 0.39 -1.33
C MET A 310 10.31 -1.06 -1.81
N LEU A 311 9.25 -1.33 -2.58
CA LEU A 311 8.99 -2.64 -3.18
C LEU A 311 10.18 -3.10 -4.04
N ILE A 312 10.66 -2.25 -4.95
CA ILE A 312 11.77 -2.57 -5.85
C ILE A 312 13.06 -2.84 -5.06
N LEU A 313 13.38 -1.97 -4.08
CA LEU A 313 14.58 -2.12 -3.26
C LEU A 313 14.52 -3.38 -2.40
N ALA A 314 13.41 -3.64 -1.72
CA ALA A 314 13.25 -4.86 -0.92
C ALA A 314 13.43 -6.13 -1.77
N ARG A 315 12.83 -6.17 -2.97
CA ARG A 315 13.01 -7.28 -3.93
C ARG A 315 14.46 -7.43 -4.37
N SER A 316 15.16 -6.33 -4.63
CA SER A 316 16.58 -6.36 -5.01
C SER A 316 17.48 -6.90 -3.89
N LEU A 317 17.06 -6.72 -2.65
CA LEU A 317 17.73 -7.27 -1.45
C LEU A 317 17.28 -8.70 -1.11
N GLY A 318 16.41 -9.33 -1.92
CA GLY A 318 15.91 -10.68 -1.66
C GLY A 318 14.85 -10.77 -0.56
N MET A 319 14.34 -9.63 -0.08
CA MET A 319 13.33 -9.58 0.99
C MET A 319 11.93 -9.91 0.48
N LYS A 320 11.11 -10.47 1.35
CA LYS A 320 9.67 -10.61 1.15
C LYS A 320 8.97 -9.25 1.29
N VAL A 321 7.84 -9.09 0.60
CA VAL A 321 7.06 -7.85 0.65
C VAL A 321 5.59 -8.15 0.90
N MET A 322 5.03 -7.46 1.87
CA MET A 322 3.60 -7.33 2.08
C MET A 322 3.17 -5.89 1.79
N ILE A 323 2.00 -5.73 1.20
CA ILE A 323 1.31 -4.43 1.13
C ILE A 323 0.17 -4.43 2.14
N GLY A 324 0.20 -3.51 3.06
CA GLY A 324 -0.85 -3.33 4.07
C GLY A 324 -1.56 -1.99 3.96
N CYS A 325 -2.55 -1.80 4.83
CA CYS A 325 -3.28 -0.56 4.97
C CYS A 325 -3.50 -0.21 6.45
N MET A 326 -4.13 0.92 6.69
CA MET A 326 -4.75 1.29 7.96
C MET A 326 -6.26 1.02 7.88
N THR A 327 -7.05 1.52 8.81
CA THR A 327 -8.49 1.70 8.58
C THR A 327 -8.66 2.89 7.65
N GLU A 328 -9.07 2.63 6.41
CA GLU A 328 -9.03 3.55 5.27
C GLU A 328 -10.33 3.44 4.47
N THR A 329 -10.63 4.43 3.64
CA THR A 329 -11.68 4.28 2.62
C THR A 329 -11.16 3.44 1.44
N SER A 330 -12.08 3.11 0.54
CA SER A 330 -11.72 2.48 -0.74
C SER A 330 -10.74 3.32 -1.58
N CYS A 331 -10.54 4.61 -1.29
CA CYS A 331 -9.56 5.44 -1.99
C CYS A 331 -8.13 4.98 -1.70
N ALA A 332 -7.72 5.00 -0.44
CA ALA A 332 -6.36 4.62 -0.07
C ALA A 332 -6.11 3.11 -0.24
N VAL A 333 -7.10 2.26 0.09
CA VAL A 333 -7.01 0.81 -0.15
C VAL A 333 -6.81 0.51 -1.64
N SER A 334 -7.55 1.18 -2.54
CA SER A 334 -7.36 0.96 -3.98
C SER A 334 -6.01 1.47 -4.48
N ALA A 335 -5.51 2.58 -3.94
CA ALA A 335 -4.17 3.07 -4.25
C ALA A 335 -3.09 2.06 -3.84
N ALA A 336 -3.16 1.52 -2.62
CA ALA A 336 -2.25 0.47 -2.16
C ALA A 336 -2.37 -0.81 -3.01
N SER A 337 -3.57 -1.17 -3.40
CA SER A 337 -3.86 -2.36 -4.21
C SER A 337 -3.19 -2.33 -5.58
N GLN A 338 -2.85 -1.15 -6.13
CA GLN A 338 -2.14 -1.05 -7.42
C GLN A 338 -0.75 -1.74 -7.38
N LEU A 339 -0.15 -1.88 -6.19
CA LEU A 339 1.13 -2.58 -5.97
C LEU A 339 0.93 -4.09 -5.75
N SER A 340 -0.28 -4.54 -5.43
CA SER A 340 -0.55 -5.92 -4.98
C SER A 340 -0.12 -7.01 -5.96
N PRO A 341 -0.07 -6.83 -7.31
CA PRO A 341 0.40 -7.88 -8.21
C PRO A 341 1.89 -8.23 -8.07
N LYS A 342 2.66 -7.48 -7.28
CA LYS A 342 4.12 -7.65 -7.12
C LYS A 342 4.56 -8.01 -5.71
N VAL A 343 3.63 -8.20 -4.77
CA VAL A 343 3.93 -8.55 -3.39
C VAL A 343 3.69 -10.04 -3.10
N ASP A 344 4.24 -10.55 -2.00
CA ASP A 344 3.99 -11.93 -1.54
C ASP A 344 2.67 -12.04 -0.79
N TRP A 345 2.31 -11.01 -0.01
CA TRP A 345 1.11 -10.96 0.82
C TRP A 345 0.41 -9.61 0.75
N ALA A 346 -0.89 -9.61 0.97
CA ALA A 346 -1.71 -8.41 1.08
C ALA A 346 -2.52 -8.42 2.39
N ASP A 347 -2.64 -7.25 3.00
CA ASP A 347 -3.44 -6.93 4.18
C ASP A 347 -4.23 -5.65 3.88
N LEU A 348 -5.27 -5.81 3.01
CA LEU A 348 -5.98 -4.71 2.36
C LEU A 348 -7.49 -4.79 2.66
N ASP A 349 -7.81 -4.94 3.94
CA ASP A 349 -9.18 -5.04 4.46
C ASP A 349 -9.70 -3.73 5.09
N GLY A 350 -8.90 -2.65 5.08
CA GLY A 350 -9.17 -1.42 5.82
C GLY A 350 -10.53 -0.78 5.49
N ASN A 351 -10.94 -0.79 4.23
CA ASN A 351 -12.23 -0.27 3.80
C ASN A 351 -13.42 -1.16 4.19
N LEU A 352 -13.18 -2.45 4.42
CA LEU A 352 -14.22 -3.38 4.89
C LEU A 352 -14.57 -3.17 6.36
N LEU A 353 -13.66 -2.53 7.12
CA LEU A 353 -13.83 -2.25 8.55
C LEU A 353 -14.63 -0.97 8.81
N VAL A 354 -14.86 -0.13 7.80
CA VAL A 354 -15.57 1.17 7.96
C VAL A 354 -17.01 1.10 7.50
N SER A 355 -17.89 1.91 8.11
CA SER A 355 -19.32 1.95 7.79
C SER A 355 -19.73 3.13 6.89
N ASN A 356 -18.90 4.17 6.82
CA ASN A 356 -19.18 5.43 6.12
C ASN A 356 -18.17 5.72 5.00
N ASP A 357 -17.80 4.69 4.23
CA ASP A 357 -16.97 4.86 3.04
C ASP A 357 -17.69 5.74 2.00
N ILE A 358 -16.95 6.66 1.39
CA ILE A 358 -17.46 7.61 0.39
C ILE A 358 -16.94 7.30 -1.02
N TYR A 359 -16.20 6.21 -1.17
CA TYR A 359 -15.68 5.73 -2.45
C TYR A 359 -16.03 4.26 -2.68
N LYS A 360 -16.01 3.87 -3.95
CA LYS A 360 -15.98 2.47 -4.40
C LYS A 360 -14.71 2.23 -5.20
N GLY A 361 -14.09 1.08 -5.02
CA GLY A 361 -12.82 0.75 -5.69
C GLY A 361 -12.52 -0.74 -5.66
N THR A 362 -11.30 -1.10 -5.33
CA THR A 362 -10.85 -2.49 -5.16
C THR A 362 -11.79 -3.26 -4.25
N THR A 363 -12.11 -4.49 -4.64
CA THR A 363 -12.95 -5.43 -3.89
C THR A 363 -12.19 -6.70 -3.54
N VAL A 364 -12.78 -7.51 -2.67
CA VAL A 364 -12.29 -8.85 -2.35
C VAL A 364 -13.28 -9.86 -2.91
N VAL A 365 -12.80 -10.75 -3.78
CA VAL A 365 -13.62 -11.81 -4.39
C VAL A 365 -12.94 -13.15 -4.15
N ASN A 366 -13.62 -14.06 -3.45
CA ASN A 366 -13.05 -15.33 -3.03
C ASN A 366 -11.70 -15.20 -2.31
N GLY A 367 -11.60 -14.21 -1.42
CA GLY A 367 -10.38 -13.87 -0.66
C GLY A 367 -9.31 -13.13 -1.45
N LYS A 368 -9.46 -12.97 -2.76
CA LYS A 368 -8.46 -12.36 -3.63
C LYS A 368 -8.71 -10.87 -3.84
N VAL A 369 -7.65 -10.06 -3.75
CA VAL A 369 -7.68 -8.64 -4.14
C VAL A 369 -8.08 -8.54 -5.61
N THR A 370 -9.17 -7.82 -5.89
CA THR A 370 -9.71 -7.66 -7.24
C THR A 370 -9.70 -6.19 -7.63
N LEU A 371 -8.76 -5.85 -8.50
CA LEU A 371 -8.56 -4.50 -9.02
C LEU A 371 -9.64 -4.14 -10.04
N THR A 372 -10.06 -2.88 -10.07
CA THR A 372 -10.92 -2.34 -11.12
C THR A 372 -10.09 -1.97 -12.36
N ASP A 373 -10.75 -1.88 -13.53
CA ASP A 373 -10.13 -1.34 -14.75
C ASP A 373 -10.31 0.19 -14.90
N LEU A 374 -10.83 0.84 -13.87
CA LEU A 374 -11.00 2.29 -13.87
C LEU A 374 -9.63 2.98 -13.83
N PRO A 375 -9.47 4.11 -14.57
CA PRO A 375 -8.22 4.84 -14.57
C PRO A 375 -7.90 5.46 -13.20
N GLY A 376 -6.64 5.90 -13.04
CA GLY A 376 -6.15 6.42 -11.78
C GLY A 376 -5.85 5.32 -10.79
N VAL A 377 -6.27 5.50 -9.54
CA VAL A 377 -6.17 4.47 -8.51
C VAL A 377 -7.36 3.48 -8.53
N GLY A 378 -8.26 3.63 -9.52
CA GLY A 378 -9.33 2.67 -9.76
C GLY A 378 -10.58 2.87 -8.90
N ILE A 379 -10.96 4.12 -8.63
CA ILE A 379 -12.09 4.47 -7.75
C ILE A 379 -13.17 5.29 -8.43
N THR A 380 -14.35 5.25 -7.84
CA THR A 380 -15.45 6.21 -8.07
C THR A 380 -15.89 6.81 -6.74
N LYS A 381 -16.17 8.12 -6.72
CA LYS A 381 -16.81 8.78 -5.58
C LYS A 381 -18.30 8.44 -5.56
N ILE A 382 -18.84 8.17 -4.36
CA ILE A 382 -20.27 7.85 -4.15
C ILE A 382 -21.05 9.14 -3.95
#